data_d5d6f135ef2e08b4535f61b8ed6bd53f
#
_entry.id   d5d6f135ef2e08b4535f61b8ed6bd53f
#
_cell.length_a   1.000
_cell.length_b   1.000
_cell.length_c   1.000
_cell.angle_alpha   90.00
_cell.angle_beta   90.00
_cell.angle_gamma   90.00
#
_symmetry.space_group_name_H-M   'P 1'
#
loop_
_entity.id
_entity.type
_entity.pdbx_description
1 polymer ?
#
loop_
_entity_poly.entity_id
_entity_poly.type
_entity_poly.pdbx_seq_one_letter_code
_entity_poly.pdbx_strand_id
1 'polypeptide(L)' 'MEITFDGGKIISAHVDGHVIMTDQPVDNGGKGSAPAPFDLYLAAIGTC' A
#
# COMPACT_ATOMS: atom_id res chain seq x y z
N MET A 1 1.47 -14.46 -3.54
CA MET A 1 1.53 -13.10 -2.98
C MET A 1 1.59 -13.16 -1.47
N GLU A 2 2.46 -12.40 -0.88
CA GLU A 2 2.60 -12.36 0.58
C GLU A 2 2.33 -10.94 1.07
N ILE A 3 1.59 -10.83 2.16
CA ILE A 3 1.27 -9.53 2.76
C ILE A 3 2.02 -9.44 4.09
N THR A 4 2.77 -8.35 4.28
CA THR A 4 3.55 -8.15 5.50
C THR A 4 3.11 -6.86 6.19
N PHE A 5 3.17 -6.88 7.52
CA PHE A 5 2.85 -5.72 8.36
C PHE A 5 4.17 -5.11 8.79
N ASP A 6 4.49 -3.93 8.27
CA ASP A 6 5.82 -3.34 8.37
C ASP A 6 5.92 -2.27 9.47
N GLY A 7 4.93 -2.22 10.36
CA GLY A 7 4.92 -1.25 11.45
C GLY A 7 3.98 -0.09 11.18
N GLY A 8 3.40 0.47 12.24
CA GLY A 8 2.42 1.53 12.11
C GLY A 8 1.25 1.10 11.26
N LYS A 9 0.94 1.86 10.21
CA LYS A 9 -0.10 1.53 9.23
C LYS A 9 0.49 1.01 7.92
N ILE A 10 1.79 0.77 7.88
CA ILE A 10 2.47 0.35 6.64
C ILE A 10 2.26 -1.15 6.44
N ILE A 11 1.66 -1.50 5.30
CA ILE A 11 1.41 -2.88 4.92
C ILE A 11 1.90 -3.04 3.49
N SER A 12 2.69 -4.08 3.24
CA SER A 12 3.29 -4.31 1.93
C SER A 12 2.80 -5.60 1.32
N ALA A 13 2.69 -5.61 -0.01
CA ALA A 13 2.40 -6.80 -0.80
C ALA A 13 3.66 -7.20 -1.56
N HIS A 14 4.04 -8.46 -1.43
CA HIS A 14 5.19 -9.02 -2.13
C HIS A 14 4.67 -9.93 -3.25
N VAL A 15 4.91 -9.52 -4.49
CA VAL A 15 4.37 -10.22 -5.65
C VAL A 15 5.38 -10.21 -6.79
N ASP A 16 5.72 -11.40 -7.29
CA ASP A 16 6.58 -11.58 -8.46
C ASP A 16 7.90 -10.79 -8.38
N GLY A 17 8.53 -10.78 -7.21
CA GLY A 17 9.80 -10.06 -7.00
C GLY A 17 9.62 -8.56 -6.76
N HIS A 18 8.40 -8.07 -6.72
CA HIS A 18 8.12 -6.66 -6.44
C HIS A 18 7.59 -6.50 -5.03
N VAL A 19 7.89 -5.35 -4.42
CA VAL A 19 7.33 -4.96 -3.13
C VAL A 19 6.46 -3.72 -3.35
N ILE A 20 5.18 -3.85 -3.06
CA ILE A 20 4.22 -2.76 -3.19
C ILE A 20 3.88 -2.29 -1.78
N MET A 21 4.43 -1.15 -1.39
CA MET A 21 4.23 -0.61 -0.05
C MET A 21 2.99 0.27 -0.02
N THR A 22 2.21 0.15 1.05
CA THR A 22 1.04 0.99 1.28
C THR A 22 1.14 1.63 2.66
N ASP A 23 0.48 2.76 2.82
CA ASP A 23 0.34 3.43 4.10
C ASP A 23 -1.04 4.07 4.14
N GLN A 24 -1.39 4.67 5.27
CA GLN A 24 -2.60 5.46 5.36
C GLN A 24 -2.22 6.94 5.36
N PRO A 25 -3.12 7.83 4.92
CA PRO A 25 -2.87 9.27 5.04
C PRO A 25 -2.81 9.69 6.50
N VAL A 26 -2.21 10.85 6.73
CA VAL A 26 -2.00 11.36 8.09
C VAL A 26 -3.32 11.48 8.85
N ASP A 27 -4.38 11.91 8.19
CA ASP A 27 -5.69 12.05 8.81
C ASP A 27 -6.37 10.72 9.13
N ASN A 28 -5.83 9.61 8.62
CA ASN A 28 -6.30 8.26 8.94
C ASN A 28 -5.31 7.50 9.84
N GLY A 29 -4.40 8.21 10.47
CA GLY A 29 -3.46 7.60 11.43
C GLY A 29 -2.17 7.09 10.85
N GLY A 30 -1.95 7.24 9.55
CA GLY A 30 -0.70 6.88 8.89
C GLY A 30 0.27 8.05 8.83
N LYS A 31 1.33 7.88 8.06
CA LYS A 31 2.34 8.92 7.85
C LYS A 31 2.32 9.46 6.41
N GLY A 32 1.46 8.94 5.56
CA GLY A 32 1.42 9.33 4.17
C GLY A 32 2.68 8.98 3.39
N SER A 33 3.43 7.96 3.84
CA SER A 33 4.72 7.63 3.24
C SER A 33 4.60 6.78 1.98
N ALA A 34 3.39 6.31 1.67
CA ALA A 34 3.10 5.50 0.48
C ALA A 34 1.63 5.65 0.13
N PRO A 35 1.21 5.25 -1.08
CA PRO A 35 -0.20 5.32 -1.46
C PRO A 35 -1.06 4.48 -0.52
N ALA A 36 -2.30 4.92 -0.31
CA ALA A 36 -3.28 4.12 0.42
C ALA A 36 -3.71 2.93 -0.43
N PRO A 37 -4.12 1.82 0.20
CA PRO A 37 -4.58 0.65 -0.58
C PRO A 37 -5.69 0.97 -1.56
N PHE A 38 -6.61 1.86 -1.21
CA PHE A 38 -7.69 2.25 -2.12
C PHE A 38 -7.15 2.93 -3.37
N ASP A 39 -6.09 3.74 -3.24
CA ASP A 39 -5.45 4.39 -4.38
C ASP A 39 -4.86 3.35 -5.33
N LEU A 40 -4.29 2.27 -4.79
CA LEU A 40 -3.77 1.19 -5.62
C LEU A 40 -4.88 0.43 -6.32
N TYR A 41 -6.02 0.29 -5.69
CA TYR A 41 -7.19 -0.31 -6.31
C TYR A 41 -7.62 0.51 -7.54
N LEU A 42 -7.69 1.83 -7.39
CA LEU A 42 -8.03 2.70 -8.51
C LEU A 42 -6.95 2.68 -9.59
N ALA A 43 -5.68 2.66 -9.17
CA ALA A 43 -4.55 2.59 -10.10
C ALA A 43 -4.60 1.30 -10.92
N ALA A 44 -4.97 0.19 -10.30
CA ALA A 44 -5.07 -1.09 -10.99
C ALA A 44 -6.12 -1.04 -12.11
N ILE A 45 -7.25 -0.39 -11.84
CA ILE A 45 -8.30 -0.20 -12.85
C ILE A 45 -7.80 0.72 -13.96
N GLY A 46 -7.12 1.81 -13.59
CA GLY A 46 -6.68 2.81 -14.57
C GLY A 46 -5.52 2.36 -15.43
N THR A 47 -4.69 1.45 -14.94
CA THR A 47 -3.53 0.95 -15.70
C THR A 47 -3.79 -0.33 -16.47
N CYS A 48 -4.93 -0.92 -16.27
CA CYS A 48 -5.29 -2.19 -16.93
C CYS A 48 -5.70 -2.02 -18.40
#